data_18fa66f6b1a1d5fd7368fe3faa804ab7
#
_entry.id   18fa66f6b1a1d5fd7368fe3faa804ab7
#
_cell.length_a   1.000
_cell.length_b   1.000
_cell.length_c   1.000
_cell.angle_alpha   90.00
_cell.angle_beta   90.00
_cell.angle_gamma   90.00
#
_symmetry.space_group_name_H-M   'P 1'
#
loop_
_entity.id
_entity.type
_entity.pdbx_description
1 polymer ?
#
loop_
_entity_poly.entity_id
_entity_poly.type
_entity_poly.pdbx_seq_one_letter_code
_entity_poly.pdbx_strand_id
1 'polypeptide(L)'
;MVIVVKAGGRLVGNKATRANILADIASLSDRGEKIVFVHGGGDVVTEYSKRMGVEPRFVVSPSGIRSRYTGPEELEVYVMVMAGKLNKEIVSMLNTDKPRALGISGADCSSLLAVRKKRIVIINEKGRKQVIPGGYTGRITSVNTACISKLLGITPIIVVSPLALGTEGELLNIDGDQAAASLASALGAEALVLLTDVPGVILGEEVVKHIALEEAEEIAKKTGYGMNRKILMAAKAVETGAKRAIIAPGNVESPVSRALRGETGTLIE
;
A
#
# COMPACT_ATOMS: atom_id res chain seq x y z
N MET A 1 14.57 7.10 -12.72
CA MET A 1 13.44 6.15 -12.96
C MET A 1 12.40 6.34 -11.87
N VAL A 2 11.15 5.85 -12.02
CA VAL A 2 10.15 5.91 -10.94
C VAL A 2 10.05 4.53 -10.30
N ILE A 3 10.17 4.48 -8.98
CA ILE A 3 10.01 3.27 -8.17
C ILE A 3 8.83 3.50 -7.22
N VAL A 4 7.88 2.56 -7.21
CA VAL A 4 6.78 2.59 -6.24
C VAL A 4 7.09 1.60 -5.12
N VAL A 5 7.12 2.08 -3.89
CA VAL A 5 7.39 1.27 -2.70
C VAL A 5 6.18 1.29 -1.79
N LYS A 6 5.77 0.14 -1.29
CA LYS A 6 4.72 0.07 -0.28
C LYS A 6 5.21 -0.67 0.96
N ALA A 7 5.01 -0.07 2.13
CA ALA A 7 5.27 -0.74 3.41
C ALA A 7 3.97 -0.94 4.22
N GLY A 8 3.76 -2.16 4.72
CA GLY A 8 2.60 -2.52 5.52
C GLY A 8 2.56 -1.83 6.89
N GLY A 9 1.38 -1.80 7.54
CA GLY A 9 1.19 -1.12 8.82
C GLY A 9 2.13 -1.61 9.92
N ARG A 10 2.39 -2.92 10.03
CA ARG A 10 3.33 -3.49 11.00
C ARG A 10 4.76 -2.99 10.81
N LEU A 11 5.23 -2.86 9.57
CA LEU A 11 6.56 -2.32 9.28
C LEU A 11 6.65 -0.83 9.60
N VAL A 12 5.64 -0.06 9.21
CA VAL A 12 5.57 1.39 9.45
C VAL A 12 5.36 1.71 10.94
N GLY A 13 4.60 0.89 11.67
CA GLY A 13 4.36 1.05 13.10
C GLY A 13 5.60 0.79 13.96
N ASN A 14 6.51 -0.07 13.52
CA ASN A 14 7.78 -0.31 14.18
C ASN A 14 8.77 0.82 13.84
N LYS A 15 9.18 1.60 14.86
CA LYS A 15 10.03 2.78 14.67
C LYS A 15 11.38 2.46 14.02
N ALA A 16 12.05 1.37 14.45
CA ALA A 16 13.35 0.98 13.92
C ALA A 16 13.26 0.50 12.47
N THR A 17 12.29 -0.37 12.17
CA THR A 17 12.04 -0.86 10.80
C THR A 17 11.67 0.29 9.88
N ARG A 18 10.78 1.20 10.33
CA ARG A 18 10.41 2.40 9.58
C ARG A 18 11.62 3.26 9.28
N ALA A 19 12.47 3.54 10.27
CA ALA A 19 13.67 4.35 10.07
C ALA A 19 14.62 3.73 9.03
N ASN A 20 14.83 2.42 9.09
CA ASN A 20 15.67 1.70 8.13
C ASN A 20 15.09 1.76 6.69
N ILE A 21 13.79 1.53 6.52
CA ILE A 21 13.12 1.66 5.21
C ILE A 21 13.28 3.08 4.65
N LEU A 22 13.05 4.10 5.49
CA LEU A 22 13.13 5.50 5.05
C LEU A 22 14.58 5.94 4.74
N ALA A 23 15.56 5.44 5.47
CA ALA A 23 16.98 5.67 5.16
C ALA A 23 17.37 5.10 3.80
N ASP A 24 16.90 3.89 3.48
CA ASP A 24 17.15 3.25 2.18
C ASP A 24 16.45 4.01 1.03
N ILE A 25 15.19 4.42 1.22
CA ILE A 25 14.46 5.27 0.27
C ILE A 25 15.18 6.61 0.06
N ALA A 26 15.67 7.24 1.11
CA ALA A 26 16.44 8.48 1.03
C ALA A 26 17.74 8.28 0.23
N SER A 27 18.47 7.20 0.50
CA SER A 27 19.69 6.83 -0.24
C SER A 27 19.43 6.58 -1.73
N LEU A 28 18.30 5.93 -2.08
CA LEU A 28 17.89 5.76 -3.48
C LEU A 28 17.59 7.10 -4.14
N SER A 29 16.91 8.00 -3.46
CA SER A 29 16.63 9.35 -3.98
C SER A 29 17.90 10.18 -4.19
N ASP A 30 18.90 10.02 -3.34
CA ASP A 30 20.19 10.69 -3.45
C ASP A 30 21.00 10.20 -4.67
N ARG A 31 20.69 9.00 -5.17
CA ARG A 31 21.21 8.45 -6.43
C ARG A 31 20.38 8.84 -7.67
N GLY A 32 19.41 9.73 -7.52
CA GLY A 32 18.60 10.26 -8.63
C GLY A 32 17.32 9.47 -8.92
N GLU A 33 16.97 8.48 -8.08
CA GLU A 33 15.72 7.76 -8.23
C GLU A 33 14.52 8.60 -7.74
N LYS A 34 13.40 8.50 -8.43
CA LYS A 34 12.12 9.09 -8.03
C LYS A 34 11.28 8.05 -7.34
N ILE A 35 10.83 8.33 -6.12
CA ILE A 35 10.13 7.35 -5.28
C ILE A 35 8.71 7.80 -4.98
N VAL A 36 7.76 6.90 -5.19
CA VAL A 36 6.39 7.03 -4.64
C VAL A 36 6.25 6.02 -3.51
N PHE A 37 6.21 6.50 -2.28
CA PHE A 37 6.12 5.66 -1.09
C PHE A 37 4.70 5.61 -0.54
N VAL A 38 4.03 4.47 -0.65
CA VAL A 38 2.70 4.23 -0.08
C VAL A 38 2.84 3.58 1.28
N HIS A 39 2.40 4.26 2.34
CA HIS A 39 2.49 3.71 3.69
C HIS A 39 1.19 3.06 4.15
N GLY A 40 1.30 1.99 4.93
CA GLY A 40 0.22 1.45 5.73
C GLY A 40 0.12 2.12 7.09
N GLY A 41 -0.77 1.63 7.96
CA GLY A 41 -0.95 2.20 9.30
C GLY A 41 -2.19 1.69 10.05
N GLY A 42 -2.77 0.58 9.59
CA GLY A 42 -4.03 0.07 10.16
C GLY A 42 -3.97 -0.18 11.68
N ASP A 43 -2.83 -0.63 12.22
CA ASP A 43 -2.67 -0.86 13.65
C ASP A 43 -2.69 0.46 14.44
N VAL A 44 -2.05 1.50 13.91
CA VAL A 44 -2.09 2.85 14.51
C VAL A 44 -3.50 3.44 14.42
N VAL A 45 -4.21 3.25 13.31
CA VAL A 45 -5.63 3.63 13.20
C VAL A 45 -6.45 2.93 14.29
N THR A 46 -6.26 1.62 14.49
CA THR A 46 -6.95 0.85 15.54
C THR A 46 -6.68 1.43 16.94
N GLU A 47 -5.43 1.74 17.24
CA GLU A 47 -5.05 2.35 18.52
C GLU A 47 -5.76 3.70 18.74
N TYR A 48 -5.72 4.57 17.74
CA TYR A 48 -6.33 5.91 17.85
C TYR A 48 -7.85 5.85 17.85
N SER A 49 -8.48 4.94 17.09
CA SER A 49 -9.93 4.72 17.16
C SER A 49 -10.36 4.41 18.59
N LYS A 50 -9.70 3.46 19.26
CA LYS A 50 -9.99 3.12 20.66
C LYS A 50 -9.78 4.29 21.61
N ARG A 51 -8.70 5.08 21.45
CA ARG A 51 -8.45 6.28 22.26
C ARG A 51 -9.53 7.35 22.10
N MET A 52 -10.16 7.41 20.93
CA MET A 52 -11.24 8.35 20.61
C MET A 52 -12.64 7.79 20.89
N GLY A 53 -12.74 6.59 21.48
CA GLY A 53 -14.02 5.95 21.79
C GLY A 53 -14.72 5.34 20.56
N VAL A 54 -14.02 5.22 19.42
CA VAL A 54 -14.54 4.58 18.21
C VAL A 54 -14.10 3.12 18.19
N GLU A 55 -15.04 2.18 18.29
CA GLU A 55 -14.71 0.74 18.28
C GLU A 55 -14.37 0.26 16.85
N PRO A 56 -13.14 -0.23 16.59
CA PRO A 56 -12.73 -0.68 15.28
C PRO A 56 -13.48 -1.93 14.84
N ARG A 57 -14.16 -1.87 13.71
CA ARG A 57 -14.90 -2.99 13.16
C ARG A 57 -14.13 -3.66 12.01
N PHE A 58 -14.05 -5.00 12.07
CA PHE A 58 -13.46 -5.80 11.00
C PHE A 58 -14.49 -6.76 10.42
N VAL A 59 -14.39 -7.00 9.12
CA VAL A 59 -15.25 -7.93 8.39
C VAL A 59 -14.40 -8.93 7.60
N VAL A 60 -14.93 -10.11 7.38
CA VAL A 60 -14.28 -11.17 6.61
C VAL A 60 -15.08 -11.40 5.33
N SER A 61 -14.42 -11.32 4.18
CA SER A 61 -15.05 -11.62 2.89
C SER A 61 -15.25 -13.13 2.70
N PRO A 62 -16.09 -13.57 1.75
CA PRO A 62 -16.24 -14.99 1.42
C PRO A 62 -14.93 -15.69 1.00
N SER A 63 -13.96 -14.93 0.51
CA SER A 63 -12.62 -15.40 0.20
C SER A 63 -11.68 -15.42 1.41
N GLY A 64 -12.18 -15.19 2.64
CA GLY A 64 -11.40 -15.22 3.89
C GLY A 64 -10.58 -13.95 4.17
N ILE A 65 -10.65 -12.92 3.32
CA ILE A 65 -9.90 -11.69 3.52
C ILE A 65 -10.54 -10.86 4.64
N ARG A 66 -9.78 -10.65 5.73
CA ARG A 66 -10.15 -9.74 6.80
C ARG A 66 -9.81 -8.31 6.42
N SER A 67 -10.77 -7.42 6.48
CA SER A 67 -10.60 -5.99 6.18
C SER A 67 -11.31 -5.12 7.21
N ARG A 68 -10.83 -3.89 7.38
CA ARG A 68 -11.48 -2.88 8.21
C ARG A 68 -12.78 -2.44 7.55
N TYR A 69 -13.87 -2.44 8.30
CA TYR A 69 -15.10 -1.79 7.89
C TYR A 69 -15.02 -0.32 8.30
N THR A 70 -15.04 0.57 7.33
CA THR A 70 -14.86 1.99 7.58
C THR A 70 -16.22 2.69 7.60
N GLY A 71 -16.78 2.88 8.78
CA GLY A 71 -17.97 3.71 9.02
C GLY A 71 -17.62 5.21 8.98
N PRO A 72 -18.61 6.12 9.16
CA PRO A 72 -18.35 7.57 9.15
C PRO A 72 -17.34 8.00 10.22
N GLU A 73 -17.58 7.67 11.47
CA GLU A 73 -16.70 8.01 12.60
C GLU A 73 -15.30 7.39 12.45
N GLU A 74 -15.24 6.14 11.99
CA GLU A 74 -13.95 5.48 11.76
C GLU A 74 -13.18 6.11 10.57
N LEU A 75 -13.90 6.65 9.57
CA LEU A 75 -13.27 7.39 8.47
C LEU A 75 -12.57 8.67 8.99
N GLU A 76 -13.19 9.40 9.89
CA GLU A 76 -12.58 10.60 10.48
C GLU A 76 -11.26 10.26 11.18
N VAL A 77 -11.26 9.24 12.03
CA VAL A 77 -10.03 8.76 12.67
C VAL A 77 -9.01 8.28 11.64
N TYR A 78 -9.47 7.54 10.63
CA TYR A 78 -8.61 7.04 9.55
C TYR A 78 -7.91 8.20 8.80
N VAL A 79 -8.65 9.25 8.45
CA VAL A 79 -8.10 10.44 7.78
C VAL A 79 -7.08 11.13 8.67
N MET A 80 -7.42 11.41 9.93
CA MET A 80 -6.51 12.07 10.89
C MET A 80 -5.20 11.29 11.07
N VAL A 81 -5.30 9.98 11.22
CA VAL A 81 -4.13 9.14 11.48
C VAL A 81 -3.31 8.94 10.20
N MET A 82 -3.95 8.60 9.10
CA MET A 82 -3.23 8.24 7.88
C MET A 82 -2.67 9.46 7.15
N ALA A 83 -3.50 10.48 6.87
CA ALA A 83 -3.06 11.66 6.12
C ALA A 83 -2.37 12.70 7.02
N GLY A 84 -2.76 12.78 8.29
CA GLY A 84 -2.17 13.69 9.26
C GLY A 84 -0.95 13.08 9.94
N LYS A 85 -1.16 12.23 10.94
CA LYS A 85 -0.10 11.73 11.82
C LYS A 85 0.99 10.95 11.09
N LEU A 86 0.65 9.81 10.51
CA LEU A 86 1.66 8.90 9.92
C LEU A 86 2.34 9.51 8.70
N ASN A 87 1.57 10.10 7.81
CA ASN A 87 2.12 10.73 6.62
C ASN A 87 3.13 11.83 7.00
N LYS A 88 2.77 12.71 7.94
CA LYS A 88 3.64 13.83 8.34
C LYS A 88 4.84 13.39 9.17
N GLU A 89 4.71 12.35 10.01
CA GLU A 89 5.87 11.75 10.68
C GLU A 89 6.88 11.18 9.67
N ILE A 90 6.41 10.46 8.64
CA ILE A 90 7.27 9.91 7.59
C ILE A 90 7.97 11.03 6.81
N VAL A 91 7.21 12.04 6.39
CA VAL A 91 7.76 13.20 5.67
C VAL A 91 8.79 13.94 6.51
N SER A 92 8.49 14.17 7.80
CA SER A 92 9.43 14.82 8.72
C SER A 92 10.74 14.04 8.82
N MET A 93 10.68 12.71 8.97
CA MET A 93 11.88 11.86 9.03
C MET A 93 12.69 11.91 7.73
N LEU A 94 12.03 11.91 6.57
CA LEU A 94 12.71 12.00 5.26
C LEU A 94 13.37 13.37 5.02
N ASN A 95 12.84 14.43 5.62
CA ASN A 95 13.30 15.80 5.45
C ASN A 95 14.28 16.27 6.55
N THR A 96 14.75 15.37 7.42
CA THR A 96 15.59 15.76 8.58
C THR A 96 16.87 16.47 8.15
N ASP A 97 17.57 15.94 7.15
CA ASP A 97 18.87 16.48 6.71
C ASP A 97 18.73 17.50 5.57
N LYS A 98 17.81 17.25 4.65
CA LYS A 98 17.50 18.11 3.50
C LYS A 98 16.08 17.88 3.01
N PRO A 99 15.44 18.90 2.38
CA PRO A 99 14.09 18.72 1.81
C PRO A 99 14.15 17.76 0.61
N ARG A 100 13.46 16.62 0.73
CA ARG A 100 13.41 15.58 -0.32
C ARG A 100 12.06 14.88 -0.46
N ALA A 101 11.12 15.17 0.42
CA ALA A 101 9.83 14.47 0.44
C ALA A 101 8.65 15.41 0.60
N LEU A 102 7.58 15.11 -0.12
CA LEU A 102 6.25 15.72 0.01
C LEU A 102 5.23 14.64 0.37
N GLY A 103 4.34 14.94 1.31
CA GLY A 103 3.27 14.02 1.73
C GLY A 103 1.92 14.45 1.21
N ILE A 104 1.22 13.51 0.55
CA ILE A 104 -0.13 13.68 0.01
C ILE A 104 -1.03 12.50 0.41
N SER A 105 -2.33 12.69 0.25
CA SER A 105 -3.32 11.64 0.12
C SER A 105 -3.83 11.58 -1.32
N GLY A 106 -4.61 10.58 -1.66
CA GLY A 106 -5.22 10.50 -2.99
C GLY A 106 -6.24 11.62 -3.28
N ALA A 107 -6.73 12.32 -2.26
CA ALA A 107 -7.59 13.49 -2.43
C ALA A 107 -6.83 14.70 -2.95
N ASP A 108 -5.54 14.84 -2.57
CA ASP A 108 -4.72 15.95 -3.01
C ASP A 108 -4.52 15.86 -4.53
N CYS A 109 -4.88 16.95 -5.23
CA CYS A 109 -4.81 17.03 -6.69
C CYS A 109 -5.62 15.92 -7.39
N SER A 110 -6.62 15.33 -6.74
CA SER A 110 -7.35 14.15 -7.21
C SER A 110 -6.41 13.06 -7.71
N SER A 111 -5.30 12.87 -6.97
CA SER A 111 -4.21 11.97 -7.40
C SER A 111 -4.65 10.50 -7.46
N LEU A 112 -5.63 10.10 -6.63
CA LEU A 112 -6.31 8.81 -6.71
C LEU A 112 -7.82 9.03 -6.70
N LEU A 113 -8.50 8.66 -7.79
CA LEU A 113 -9.96 8.63 -7.85
C LEU A 113 -10.47 7.21 -7.64
N ALA A 114 -11.59 7.10 -6.92
CA ALA A 114 -12.16 5.80 -6.59
C ALA A 114 -13.69 5.83 -6.62
N VAL A 115 -14.29 4.66 -6.80
CA VAL A 115 -15.72 4.46 -6.59
C VAL A 115 -15.95 3.78 -5.24
N ARG A 116 -16.93 4.28 -4.50
CA ARG A 116 -17.36 3.71 -3.23
C ARG A 116 -17.99 2.33 -3.44
N LYS A 117 -17.62 1.36 -2.63
CA LYS A 117 -18.28 0.06 -2.59
C LYS A 117 -19.61 0.19 -1.89
N LYS A 118 -20.70 0.34 -2.63
CA LYS A 118 -22.05 0.53 -2.04
C LYS A 118 -22.50 -0.65 -1.17
N ARG A 119 -22.13 -1.90 -1.58
CA ARG A 119 -22.43 -3.14 -0.85
C ARG A 119 -21.20 -4.05 -0.85
N ILE A 120 -21.01 -4.80 0.22
CA ILE A 120 -19.99 -5.84 0.34
C ILE A 120 -20.62 -7.12 0.86
N VAL A 121 -20.08 -8.26 0.46
CA VAL A 121 -20.46 -9.57 0.98
C VAL A 121 -19.45 -9.96 2.06
N ILE A 122 -19.96 -10.33 3.21
CA ILE A 122 -19.17 -10.78 4.37
C ILE A 122 -19.59 -12.18 4.80
N ILE A 123 -18.76 -12.83 5.58
CA ILE A 123 -19.15 -13.99 6.39
C ILE A 123 -19.53 -13.47 7.77
N ASN A 124 -20.76 -13.71 8.19
CA ASN A 124 -21.25 -13.31 9.51
C ASN A 124 -20.78 -14.30 10.60
N GLU A 125 -21.07 -13.99 11.87
CA GLU A 125 -20.71 -14.81 13.03
C GLU A 125 -21.25 -16.25 12.98
N LYS A 126 -22.32 -16.49 12.21
CA LYS A 126 -22.92 -17.81 11.98
C LYS A 126 -22.30 -18.54 10.77
N GLY A 127 -21.18 -18.04 10.20
CA GLY A 127 -20.50 -18.62 9.03
C GLY A 127 -21.27 -18.45 7.71
N ARG A 128 -22.32 -17.62 7.65
CA ARG A 128 -23.16 -17.44 6.46
C ARG A 128 -22.79 -16.16 5.70
N LYS A 129 -22.93 -16.21 4.37
CA LYS A 129 -22.79 -15.02 3.52
C LYS A 129 -23.88 -14.01 3.82
N GLN A 130 -23.50 -12.77 4.05
CA GLN A 130 -24.39 -11.64 4.31
C GLN A 130 -23.96 -10.43 3.50
N VAL A 131 -24.89 -9.74 2.88
CA VAL A 131 -24.66 -8.45 2.21
C VAL A 131 -24.87 -7.34 3.22
N ILE A 132 -23.90 -6.44 3.33
CA ILE A 132 -24.00 -5.25 4.18
C ILE A 132 -23.63 -3.98 3.37
N PRO A 133 -23.96 -2.77 3.83
CA PRO A 133 -23.43 -1.54 3.26
C PRO A 133 -21.89 -1.56 3.25
N GLY A 134 -21.27 -1.05 2.20
CA GLY A 134 -19.81 -1.10 2.03
C GLY A 134 -19.03 -0.07 2.83
N GLY A 135 -19.70 0.82 3.57
CA GLY A 135 -19.07 1.91 4.31
C GLY A 135 -18.35 2.88 3.37
N TYR A 136 -17.22 3.41 3.81
CA TYR A 136 -16.35 4.31 3.06
C TYR A 136 -15.12 3.60 2.51
N THR A 137 -15.30 2.38 2.03
CA THR A 137 -14.24 1.63 1.33
C THR A 137 -14.37 1.88 -0.17
N GLY A 138 -13.25 2.24 -0.81
CA GLY A 138 -13.20 2.52 -2.23
C GLY A 138 -12.50 1.44 -3.06
N ARG A 139 -12.70 1.53 -4.37
CA ARG A 139 -11.93 0.85 -5.41
C ARG A 139 -11.40 1.90 -6.37
N ILE A 140 -10.08 1.98 -6.53
CA ILE A 140 -9.45 2.95 -7.43
C ILE A 140 -9.92 2.71 -8.86
N THR A 141 -10.24 3.80 -9.55
CA THR A 141 -10.68 3.81 -10.96
C THR A 141 -9.68 4.53 -11.85
N SER A 142 -8.98 5.55 -11.30
CA SER A 142 -7.95 6.26 -12.08
C SER A 142 -6.90 6.89 -11.15
N VAL A 143 -5.74 7.16 -11.73
CA VAL A 143 -4.61 7.87 -11.13
C VAL A 143 -4.32 9.11 -11.95
N ASN A 144 -4.20 10.26 -11.31
CA ASN A 144 -3.79 11.50 -11.97
C ASN A 144 -2.25 11.54 -12.12
N THR A 145 -1.76 10.88 -13.15
CA THR A 145 -0.32 10.78 -13.43
C THR A 145 0.32 12.14 -13.71
N ALA A 146 -0.42 13.07 -14.30
CA ALA A 146 0.08 14.42 -14.57
C ALA A 146 0.40 15.18 -13.29
N CYS A 147 -0.46 15.06 -12.26
CA CYS A 147 -0.18 15.64 -10.94
C CYS A 147 1.04 14.97 -10.29
N ILE A 148 1.06 13.64 -10.17
CA ILE A 148 2.18 12.91 -9.54
C ILE A 148 3.51 13.21 -10.24
N SER A 149 3.53 13.25 -11.58
CA SER A 149 4.76 13.55 -12.35
C SER A 149 5.26 14.97 -12.10
N LYS A 150 4.35 15.97 -12.00
CA LYS A 150 4.72 17.34 -11.64
C LYS A 150 5.30 17.43 -10.23
N LEU A 151 4.69 16.74 -9.27
CA LEU A 151 5.20 16.70 -7.90
C LEU A 151 6.57 16.02 -7.82
N LEU A 152 6.81 14.93 -8.58
CA LEU A 152 8.12 14.29 -8.72
C LEU A 152 9.14 15.16 -9.47
N GLY A 153 8.71 16.22 -10.13
CA GLY A 153 9.58 17.27 -10.66
C GLY A 153 10.05 18.27 -9.60
N ILE A 154 9.28 18.43 -8.52
CA ILE A 154 9.57 19.34 -7.40
C ILE A 154 10.41 18.64 -6.32
N THR A 155 10.10 17.38 -6.02
CA THR A 155 10.75 16.60 -4.97
C THR A 155 10.93 15.15 -5.41
N PRO A 156 12.05 14.48 -5.07
CA PRO A 156 12.28 13.11 -5.51
C PRO A 156 11.40 12.06 -4.82
N ILE A 157 10.78 12.38 -3.68
CA ILE A 157 9.97 11.43 -2.91
C ILE A 157 8.57 11.99 -2.68
N ILE A 158 7.55 11.21 -3.08
CA ILE A 158 6.14 11.46 -2.73
C ILE A 158 5.68 10.39 -1.75
N VAL A 159 5.25 10.79 -0.56
CA VAL A 159 4.67 9.91 0.46
C VAL A 159 3.15 9.93 0.33
N VAL A 160 2.55 8.80 0.00
CA VAL A 160 1.11 8.69 -0.29
C VAL A 160 0.39 7.96 0.83
N SER A 161 -0.60 8.59 1.44
CA SER A 161 -1.59 7.94 2.29
C SER A 161 -2.63 7.22 1.43
N PRO A 162 -3.02 5.97 1.74
CA PRO A 162 -3.99 5.21 0.95
C PRO A 162 -5.44 5.67 1.22
N LEU A 163 -5.70 6.93 0.91
CA LEU A 163 -6.99 7.59 0.82
C LEU A 163 -7.25 7.96 -0.63
N ALA A 164 -8.48 7.94 -1.10
CA ALA A 164 -8.85 8.42 -2.43
C ALA A 164 -10.03 9.37 -2.37
N LEU A 165 -10.16 10.18 -3.40
CA LEU A 165 -11.36 10.99 -3.63
C LEU A 165 -12.40 10.14 -4.33
N GLY A 166 -13.59 10.04 -3.75
CA GLY A 166 -14.75 9.37 -4.33
C GLY A 166 -15.43 10.23 -5.40
N THR A 167 -16.23 9.59 -6.24
CA THR A 167 -16.97 10.28 -7.31
C THR A 167 -18.07 11.21 -6.79
N GLU A 168 -18.47 11.08 -5.55
CA GLU A 168 -19.46 11.94 -4.87
C GLU A 168 -18.78 13.03 -4.01
N GLY A 169 -17.44 13.17 -4.10
CA GLY A 169 -16.63 14.12 -3.34
C GLY A 169 -16.21 13.63 -1.96
N GLU A 170 -16.59 12.40 -1.58
CA GLU A 170 -16.26 11.79 -0.30
C GLU A 170 -14.84 11.26 -0.24
N LEU A 171 -14.26 11.18 0.96
CA LEU A 171 -13.00 10.47 1.19
C LEU A 171 -13.26 8.97 1.34
N LEU A 172 -12.40 8.16 0.75
CA LEU A 172 -12.50 6.70 0.78
C LEU A 172 -11.22 6.06 1.29
N ASN A 173 -11.36 5.12 2.22
CA ASN A 173 -10.30 4.22 2.62
C ASN A 173 -9.98 3.26 1.48
N ILE A 174 -8.73 3.26 1.05
CA ILE A 174 -8.21 2.39 -0.01
C ILE A 174 -7.22 1.39 0.59
N ASP A 175 -7.23 0.19 0.06
CA ASP A 175 -6.17 -0.77 0.36
C ASP A 175 -4.81 -0.28 -0.15
N GLY A 176 -3.79 -0.34 0.71
CA GLY A 176 -2.46 0.19 0.38
C GLY A 176 -1.74 -0.57 -0.73
N ASP A 177 -1.96 -1.90 -0.86
CA ASP A 177 -1.39 -2.69 -1.95
C ASP A 177 -2.08 -2.31 -3.27
N GLN A 178 -3.42 -2.07 -3.25
CA GLN A 178 -4.15 -1.56 -4.42
C GLN A 178 -3.65 -0.17 -4.82
N ALA A 179 -3.45 0.73 -3.86
CA ALA A 179 -2.96 2.08 -4.15
C ALA A 179 -1.58 2.03 -4.82
N ALA A 180 -0.65 1.25 -4.26
CA ALA A 180 0.69 1.09 -4.81
C ALA A 180 0.69 0.45 -6.20
N ALA A 181 -0.11 -0.61 -6.39
CA ALA A 181 -0.24 -1.28 -7.69
C ALA A 181 -0.81 -0.33 -8.76
N SER A 182 -1.86 0.43 -8.42
CA SER A 182 -2.47 1.41 -9.34
C SER A 182 -1.51 2.54 -9.71
N LEU A 183 -0.73 3.04 -8.73
CA LEU A 183 0.30 4.05 -8.96
C LEU A 183 1.43 3.51 -9.83
N ALA A 184 1.93 2.30 -9.54
CA ALA A 184 3.01 1.68 -10.31
C ALA A 184 2.61 1.44 -11.77
N SER A 185 1.43 0.88 -11.98
CA SER A 185 0.87 0.67 -13.31
C SER A 185 0.72 1.98 -14.09
N ALA A 186 0.01 2.96 -13.52
CA ALA A 186 -0.29 4.20 -14.21
C ALA A 186 0.94 5.06 -14.51
N LEU A 187 1.99 4.99 -13.67
CA LEU A 187 3.24 5.73 -13.86
C LEU A 187 4.25 4.97 -14.75
N GLY A 188 3.95 3.76 -15.21
CA GLY A 188 4.92 2.93 -15.92
C GLY A 188 6.18 2.69 -15.06
N ALA A 189 5.99 2.38 -13.77
CA ALA A 189 7.09 2.30 -12.82
C ALA A 189 8.11 1.25 -13.22
N GLU A 190 9.39 1.54 -13.00
CA GLU A 190 10.50 0.60 -13.19
C GLU A 190 10.36 -0.64 -12.29
N ALA A 191 9.86 -0.40 -11.07
CA ALA A 191 9.55 -1.48 -10.14
C ALA A 191 8.43 -1.07 -9.17
N LEU A 192 7.58 -2.05 -8.82
CA LEU A 192 6.72 -2.01 -7.64
C LEU A 192 7.36 -2.89 -6.57
N VAL A 193 7.72 -2.33 -5.42
CA VAL A 193 8.27 -3.07 -4.27
C VAL A 193 7.23 -3.12 -3.16
N LEU A 194 6.66 -4.30 -2.89
CA LEU A 194 5.73 -4.55 -1.80
C LEU A 194 6.48 -5.15 -0.61
N LEU A 195 6.81 -4.30 0.36
CA LEU A 195 7.48 -4.73 1.59
C LEU A 195 6.51 -5.44 2.54
N THR A 196 6.95 -6.56 3.09
CA THR A 196 6.21 -7.43 4.00
C THR A 196 7.09 -7.89 5.17
N ASP A 197 6.49 -8.54 6.16
CA ASP A 197 7.17 -9.11 7.33
C ASP A 197 7.72 -10.54 7.12
N VAL A 198 7.54 -11.08 5.91
CA VAL A 198 8.06 -12.39 5.52
C VAL A 198 9.10 -12.27 4.39
N PRO A 199 9.98 -13.27 4.18
CA PRO A 199 11.10 -13.16 3.24
C PRO A 199 10.70 -13.04 1.76
N GLY A 200 9.44 -13.32 1.41
CA GLY A 200 8.90 -13.33 0.06
C GLY A 200 7.65 -14.20 -0.02
N VAL A 201 7.30 -14.67 -1.19
CA VAL A 201 6.25 -15.69 -1.39
C VAL A 201 6.83 -17.05 -0.97
N ILE A 202 6.17 -17.71 -0.02
CA ILE A 202 6.58 -19.02 0.51
C ILE A 202 5.63 -20.09 0.00
N LEU A 203 6.15 -21.13 -0.62
CA LEU A 203 5.44 -22.36 -0.96
C LEU A 203 6.12 -23.54 -0.26
N GLY A 204 5.39 -24.22 0.62
CA GLY A 204 6.00 -25.20 1.52
C GLY A 204 6.97 -24.52 2.48
N GLU A 205 8.24 -24.91 2.43
CA GLU A 205 9.32 -24.35 3.27
C GLU A 205 10.24 -23.39 2.49
N GLU A 206 10.03 -23.22 1.19
CA GLU A 206 10.94 -22.45 0.33
C GLU A 206 10.36 -21.11 -0.09
N VAL A 207 11.24 -20.12 -0.25
CA VAL A 207 10.93 -18.83 -0.85
C VAL A 207 11.00 -18.94 -2.35
N VAL A 208 9.88 -18.69 -3.03
CA VAL A 208 9.80 -18.63 -4.50
C VAL A 208 10.57 -17.39 -4.96
N LYS A 209 11.59 -17.58 -5.80
CA LYS A 209 12.43 -16.47 -6.27
C LYS A 209 11.80 -15.69 -7.41
N HIS A 210 11.08 -16.37 -8.29
CA HIS A 210 10.45 -15.81 -9.47
C HIS A 210 9.07 -16.42 -9.70
N ILE A 211 8.13 -15.58 -10.14
CA ILE A 211 6.77 -15.96 -10.53
C ILE A 211 6.50 -15.31 -11.89
N ALA A 212 6.29 -16.13 -12.91
CA ALA A 212 5.81 -15.63 -14.20
C ALA A 212 4.35 -15.17 -14.08
N LEU A 213 3.96 -14.18 -14.88
CA LEU A 213 2.61 -13.61 -14.81
C LEU A 213 1.52 -14.66 -14.98
N GLU A 214 1.73 -15.62 -15.87
CA GLU A 214 0.80 -16.71 -16.17
C GLU A 214 0.59 -17.65 -14.97
N GLU A 215 1.58 -17.75 -14.08
CA GLU A 215 1.54 -18.62 -12.89
C GLU A 215 0.98 -17.91 -11.65
N ALA A 216 0.88 -16.57 -11.70
CA ALA A 216 0.57 -15.74 -10.53
C ALA A 216 -0.77 -16.12 -9.87
N GLU A 217 -1.80 -16.40 -10.65
CA GLU A 217 -3.11 -16.79 -10.10
C GLU A 217 -3.07 -18.18 -9.44
N GLU A 218 -2.34 -19.13 -10.01
CA GLU A 218 -2.22 -20.48 -9.46
C GLU A 218 -1.41 -20.47 -8.16
N ILE A 219 -0.30 -19.73 -8.15
CA ILE A 219 0.54 -19.57 -6.96
C ILE A 219 -0.22 -18.83 -5.86
N ALA A 220 -0.97 -17.78 -6.19
CA ALA A 220 -1.80 -17.07 -5.23
C ALA A 220 -2.81 -17.97 -4.52
N LYS A 221 -3.42 -18.94 -5.22
CA LYS A 221 -4.36 -19.91 -4.63
C LYS A 221 -3.70 -20.84 -3.60
N LYS A 222 -2.39 -21.09 -3.73
CA LYS A 222 -1.60 -21.95 -2.83
C LYS A 222 -1.06 -21.19 -1.61
N THR A 223 -1.21 -19.84 -1.57
CA THR A 223 -0.70 -19.02 -0.48
C THR A 223 -1.80 -18.61 0.50
N GLY A 224 -1.40 -18.21 1.72
CA GLY A 224 -2.33 -17.72 2.73
C GLY A 224 -2.94 -16.36 2.40
N TYR A 225 -4.03 -16.05 3.12
CA TYR A 225 -4.72 -14.77 3.01
C TYR A 225 -3.76 -13.59 3.26
N GLY A 226 -3.85 -12.58 2.40
CA GLY A 226 -2.95 -11.42 2.42
C GLY A 226 -1.78 -11.58 1.45
N MET A 227 -1.09 -12.73 1.39
CA MET A 227 -0.05 -12.99 0.39
C MET A 227 -0.67 -13.22 -0.99
N ASN A 228 -1.74 -14.03 -1.08
CA ASN A 228 -2.47 -14.23 -2.34
C ASN A 228 -2.88 -12.90 -2.99
N ARG A 229 -3.37 -11.95 -2.18
CA ARG A 229 -3.76 -10.62 -2.66
C ARG A 229 -2.56 -9.80 -3.13
N LYS A 230 -1.43 -9.86 -2.41
CA LYS A 230 -0.20 -9.17 -2.83
C LYS A 230 0.29 -9.67 -4.17
N ILE A 231 0.30 -10.99 -4.39
CA ILE A 231 0.68 -11.60 -5.66
C ILE A 231 -0.23 -11.10 -6.78
N LEU A 232 -1.55 -11.15 -6.59
CA LEU A 232 -2.51 -10.71 -7.61
C LEU A 232 -2.41 -9.21 -7.90
N MET A 233 -2.17 -8.36 -6.88
CA MET A 233 -1.99 -6.92 -7.09
C MET A 233 -0.64 -6.63 -7.77
N ALA A 234 0.41 -7.35 -7.43
CA ALA A 234 1.72 -7.24 -8.06
C ALA A 234 1.67 -7.66 -9.54
N ALA A 235 1.12 -8.84 -9.84
CA ALA A 235 0.93 -9.31 -11.21
C ALA A 235 0.08 -8.31 -12.03
N LYS A 236 -1.05 -7.85 -11.46
CA LYS A 236 -1.90 -6.86 -12.13
C LYS A 236 -1.17 -5.56 -12.44
N ALA A 237 -0.29 -5.09 -11.56
CA ALA A 237 0.50 -3.89 -11.81
C ALA A 237 1.45 -4.06 -12.99
N VAL A 238 2.06 -5.23 -13.13
CA VAL A 238 2.96 -5.55 -14.25
C VAL A 238 2.17 -5.69 -15.55
N GLU A 239 1.09 -6.47 -15.57
CA GLU A 239 0.21 -6.62 -16.74
C GLU A 239 -0.31 -5.28 -17.30
N THR A 240 -0.46 -4.26 -16.42
CA THR A 240 -1.08 -2.99 -16.78
C THR A 240 -0.12 -1.81 -16.87
N GLY A 241 1.20 -2.04 -16.76
CA GLY A 241 2.17 -0.99 -17.08
C GLY A 241 3.45 -0.90 -16.26
N ALA A 242 3.53 -1.45 -15.05
CA ALA A 242 4.80 -1.54 -14.31
C ALA A 242 5.73 -2.54 -15.02
N LYS A 243 7.06 -2.32 -15.01
CA LYS A 243 7.97 -3.25 -15.67
C LYS A 243 8.16 -4.55 -14.91
N ARG A 244 8.16 -4.48 -13.58
CA ARG A 244 8.27 -5.65 -12.68
C ARG A 244 7.68 -5.33 -11.32
N ALA A 245 7.34 -6.35 -10.56
CA ALA A 245 6.96 -6.21 -9.17
C ALA A 245 7.76 -7.16 -8.27
N ILE A 246 8.03 -6.75 -7.03
CA ILE A 246 8.83 -7.51 -6.08
C ILE A 246 8.11 -7.52 -4.74
N ILE A 247 7.91 -8.71 -4.18
CA ILE A 247 7.43 -8.89 -2.81
C ILE A 247 8.63 -9.26 -1.95
N ALA A 248 9.02 -8.39 -1.00
CA ALA A 248 10.28 -8.53 -0.29
C ALA A 248 10.16 -8.23 1.21
N PRO A 249 11.09 -8.76 2.05
CA PRO A 249 11.12 -8.46 3.48
C PRO A 249 11.45 -6.99 3.73
N GLY A 250 10.66 -6.33 4.61
CA GLY A 250 10.90 -4.95 5.00
C GLY A 250 11.68 -4.80 6.33
N ASN A 251 11.93 -5.91 7.02
CA ASN A 251 12.60 -5.98 8.32
C ASN A 251 14.11 -6.35 8.20
N VAL A 252 14.69 -6.15 7.04
CA VAL A 252 16.12 -6.34 6.75
C VAL A 252 16.79 -5.01 6.49
N GLU A 253 18.11 -4.96 6.54
CA GLU A 253 18.88 -3.77 6.18
C GLU A 253 18.71 -3.46 4.68
N SER A 254 18.56 -2.16 4.34
CA SER A 254 18.39 -1.66 2.96
C SER A 254 17.37 -2.46 2.12
N PRO A 255 16.12 -2.61 2.60
CA PRO A 255 15.17 -3.60 2.07
C PRO A 255 14.77 -3.34 0.63
N VAL A 256 14.62 -2.07 0.24
CA VAL A 256 14.23 -1.68 -1.13
C VAL A 256 15.40 -1.89 -2.09
N SER A 257 16.59 -1.43 -1.72
CA SER A 257 17.80 -1.58 -2.51
C SER A 257 18.15 -3.05 -2.76
N ARG A 258 18.05 -3.91 -1.75
CA ARG A 258 18.29 -5.36 -1.87
C ARG A 258 17.24 -6.05 -2.73
N ALA A 259 15.98 -5.67 -2.60
CA ALA A 259 14.91 -6.18 -3.46
C ALA A 259 15.16 -5.81 -4.93
N LEU A 260 15.50 -4.57 -5.21
CA LEU A 260 15.77 -4.09 -6.57
C LEU A 260 16.97 -4.80 -7.25
N ARG A 261 17.99 -5.24 -6.46
CA ARG A 261 19.12 -6.04 -6.94
C ARG A 261 18.83 -7.55 -7.03
N GLY A 262 17.63 -8.01 -6.67
CA GLY A 262 17.27 -9.43 -6.67
C GLY A 262 17.91 -10.25 -5.54
N GLU A 263 18.47 -9.60 -4.51
CA GLU A 263 19.09 -10.28 -3.36
C GLU A 263 18.07 -10.87 -2.40
N THR A 264 16.89 -10.28 -2.33
CA THR A 264 15.80 -10.69 -1.42
C THR A 264 14.45 -10.62 -2.09
N GLY A 265 13.53 -11.46 -1.64
CA GLY A 265 12.14 -11.44 -2.08
C GLY A 265 11.82 -12.33 -3.27
N THR A 266 10.66 -12.11 -3.83
CA THR A 266 10.07 -12.80 -4.99
C THR A 266 9.84 -11.77 -6.09
N LEU A 267 10.43 -11.99 -7.25
CA LEU A 267 10.20 -11.22 -8.47
C LEU A 267 8.94 -11.72 -9.19
N ILE A 268 8.15 -10.81 -9.72
CA ILE A 268 6.95 -11.07 -10.55
C ILE A 268 7.08 -10.26 -11.84
N GLU A 269 7.16 -10.94 -12.97
CA GLU A 269 7.33 -10.34 -14.31
C GLU A 269 6.81 -11.25 -15.43
#